data_97c0280b6abe99486f8bd351c3f41605
#
_entry.id   97c0280b6abe99486f8bd351c3f41605
#
_cell.length_a   1.000
_cell.length_b   1.000
_cell.length_c   1.000
_cell.angle_alpha   90.00
_cell.angle_beta   90.00
_cell.angle_gamma   90.00
#
_symmetry.space_group_name_H-M   'P 1'
#
loop_
_entity.id
_entity.type
_entity.pdbx_description
1 polymer ?
#
loop_
_entity_poly.entity_id
_entity_poly.type
_entity_poly.pdbx_seq_one_letter_code
_entity_poly.pdbx_strand_id
1 'polypeptide(L)'
;MAKKVAVFWPGDYRSKPNEWATPQAREATAQLMAALIRLGRTPYQVEGFLTKPDQAIARLGPIDDPMVGVFVHWAYAPHTVDGVVGKDNPLLLASNFSGTWPGLVALLNTGASLESVGRHASRAWTDAPDWTKDAAFMERLDEWCSTGQIVHDASELHQPGPVGAAAQAIADGVAEAIRRRRVLALMLGDTSMGMINGYFGPRLLYPIGFAEHKVDQAWLVDRERSIAPSRVEAAFAFVQEKGVTFHWGEPDAEDFTPEATKAQLRMYLAVLDLLDEFQADCLGWQYQLGLLNLLPPSDFCEGLLNSHARPEGNGHVVITSTEADQGNLVPMELMKRVLEAKGLPGAVMFHDVRWGAMHEGRWLWVLLNSGSCGAYAFNDDLDRLDGVHSYRQPSGYFPVPGGTFAGVSRPGPITWARTWVDRSGGLVMDLGRGESVALPDDVREAWWRGTTRQWPFMAADLGCSPETIMAHYMSNHVAVAYGDLFDEMVALSAKLGIRVRVLSAT
;
A
#
# COMPACT_ATOMS: atom_id res chain seq x y z
N MET A 1 -23.62 -23.25 12.04
CA MET A 1 -22.48 -22.64 12.76
C MET A 1 -22.79 -22.45 14.24
N ALA A 2 -21.77 -22.31 15.13
CA ALA A 2 -21.95 -22.07 16.56
C ALA A 2 -22.79 -20.79 16.81
N LYS A 3 -23.55 -20.77 17.94
CA LYS A 3 -24.42 -19.63 18.26
C LYS A 3 -23.64 -18.40 18.73
N LYS A 4 -22.54 -18.60 19.48
CA LYS A 4 -21.66 -17.51 19.95
C LYS A 4 -20.74 -17.06 18.84
N VAL A 5 -20.39 -15.75 18.84
CA VAL A 5 -19.46 -15.14 17.89
C VAL A 5 -18.57 -14.17 18.67
N ALA A 6 -17.26 -14.34 18.60
CA ALA A 6 -16.30 -13.43 19.19
C ALA A 6 -16.04 -12.24 18.23
N VAL A 7 -16.08 -11.02 18.75
CA VAL A 7 -15.77 -9.80 17.99
C VAL A 7 -14.53 -9.16 18.58
N PHE A 8 -13.53 -8.84 17.75
CA PHE A 8 -12.28 -8.27 18.20
C PHE A 8 -11.82 -7.09 17.32
N TRP A 9 -10.92 -6.28 17.86
CA TRP A 9 -10.36 -5.10 17.19
C TRP A 9 -8.87 -5.31 16.91
N PRO A 10 -8.46 -5.53 15.68
CA PRO A 10 -7.04 -5.39 15.30
C PRO A 10 -6.63 -3.92 15.39
N GLY A 11 -5.41 -3.66 15.86
CA GLY A 11 -4.93 -2.31 16.08
C GLY A 11 -3.53 -2.04 15.56
N ASP A 12 -3.16 -0.76 15.62
CA ASP A 12 -1.81 -0.28 15.34
C ASP A 12 -0.89 -0.57 16.54
N TYR A 13 0.39 -0.78 16.29
CA TYR A 13 1.40 -0.88 17.33
C TYR A 13 1.54 0.44 18.12
N ARG A 14 1.35 1.58 17.45
CA ARG A 14 1.39 2.92 18.05
C ARG A 14 0.09 3.21 18.81
N SER A 15 0.17 3.78 20.01
CA SER A 15 -1.01 4.03 20.85
C SER A 15 -1.94 5.10 20.27
N LYS A 16 -1.37 6.18 19.74
CA LYS A 16 -2.12 7.36 19.31
C LYS A 16 -3.17 7.08 18.21
N PRO A 17 -2.87 6.33 17.14
CA PRO A 17 -3.87 5.93 16.17
C PRO A 17 -5.03 5.13 16.77
N ASN A 18 -4.75 4.22 17.72
CA ASN A 18 -5.79 3.45 18.39
C ASN A 18 -6.70 4.33 19.27
N GLU A 19 -6.13 5.33 19.97
CA GLU A 19 -6.91 6.30 20.74
C GLU A 19 -7.89 7.05 19.83
N TRP A 20 -7.42 7.54 18.68
CA TRP A 20 -8.24 8.25 17.69
C TRP A 20 -9.34 7.38 17.08
N ALA A 21 -9.04 6.10 16.82
CA ALA A 21 -9.96 5.16 16.21
C ALA A 21 -10.98 4.56 17.21
N THR A 22 -10.79 4.72 18.52
CA THR A 22 -11.66 4.09 19.54
C THR A 22 -13.14 4.43 19.40
N PRO A 23 -13.57 5.69 19.16
CA PRO A 23 -14.99 6.01 18.98
C PRO A 23 -15.59 5.25 17.79
N GLN A 24 -14.89 5.24 16.65
CA GLN A 24 -15.34 4.56 15.43
C GLN A 24 -15.37 3.02 15.61
N ALA A 25 -14.40 2.46 16.33
CA ALA A 25 -14.38 1.02 16.63
C ALA A 25 -15.58 0.60 17.48
N ARG A 26 -15.95 1.41 18.48
CA ARG A 26 -17.14 1.16 19.31
C ARG A 26 -18.43 1.23 18.49
N GLU A 27 -18.56 2.23 17.64
CA GLU A 27 -19.73 2.40 16.78
C GLU A 27 -19.84 1.23 15.78
N ALA A 28 -18.80 0.92 15.01
CA ALA A 28 -18.78 -0.18 14.06
C ALA A 28 -19.07 -1.54 14.75
N THR A 29 -18.54 -1.74 15.95
CA THR A 29 -18.82 -2.96 16.73
C THR A 29 -20.29 -3.02 17.17
N ALA A 30 -20.88 -1.91 17.62
CA ALA A 30 -22.30 -1.88 17.99
C ALA A 30 -23.20 -2.23 16.79
N GLN A 31 -22.89 -1.68 15.59
CA GLN A 31 -23.59 -1.97 14.35
C GLN A 31 -23.45 -3.46 13.95
N LEU A 32 -22.24 -4.00 13.96
CA LEU A 32 -22.00 -5.42 13.67
C LEU A 32 -22.72 -6.34 14.67
N MET A 33 -22.62 -6.06 15.97
CA MET A 33 -23.31 -6.86 16.99
C MET A 33 -24.83 -6.83 16.81
N ALA A 34 -25.41 -5.68 16.48
CA ALA A 34 -26.84 -5.57 16.17
C ALA A 34 -27.21 -6.44 14.96
N ALA A 35 -26.40 -6.43 13.90
CA ALA A 35 -26.60 -7.27 12.73
C ALA A 35 -26.52 -8.77 13.07
N LEU A 36 -25.54 -9.19 13.85
CA LEU A 36 -25.38 -10.58 14.31
C LEU A 36 -26.55 -11.03 15.19
N ILE A 37 -27.03 -10.19 16.11
CA ILE A 37 -28.19 -10.49 16.96
C ILE A 37 -29.45 -10.64 16.09
N ARG A 38 -29.65 -9.80 15.08
CA ARG A 38 -30.77 -9.90 14.14
C ARG A 38 -30.77 -11.25 13.39
N LEU A 39 -29.56 -11.83 13.14
CA LEU A 39 -29.38 -13.16 12.56
C LEU A 39 -29.38 -14.30 13.61
N GLY A 40 -29.83 -14.05 14.83
CA GLY A 40 -29.97 -15.05 15.89
C GLY A 40 -28.66 -15.49 16.54
N ARG A 41 -27.58 -14.71 16.40
CA ARG A 41 -26.28 -14.98 17.01
C ARG A 41 -26.16 -14.31 18.38
N THR A 42 -25.20 -14.77 19.18
CA THR A 42 -24.88 -14.20 20.49
C THR A 42 -23.44 -13.68 20.44
N PRO A 43 -23.23 -12.43 19.96
CA PRO A 43 -21.90 -11.85 19.89
C PRO A 43 -21.38 -11.46 21.28
N TYR A 44 -20.07 -11.57 21.46
CA TYR A 44 -19.35 -11.03 22.62
C TYR A 44 -18.05 -10.39 22.17
N GLN A 45 -17.62 -9.34 22.87
CA GLN A 45 -16.43 -8.59 22.51
C GLN A 45 -15.19 -9.08 23.25
N VAL A 46 -14.09 -9.26 22.52
CA VAL A 46 -12.74 -9.35 23.07
C VAL A 46 -12.29 -7.94 23.43
N GLU A 47 -11.85 -7.74 24.67
CA GLU A 47 -11.60 -6.41 25.22
C GLU A 47 -10.43 -5.68 24.52
N GLY A 48 -10.66 -4.44 24.09
CA GLY A 48 -9.66 -3.50 23.58
C GLY A 48 -9.04 -3.89 22.23
N PHE A 49 -8.18 -3.01 21.73
CA PHE A 49 -7.38 -3.27 20.54
C PHE A 49 -6.31 -4.33 20.80
N LEU A 50 -6.09 -5.18 19.82
CA LEU A 50 -4.93 -6.06 19.76
C LEU A 50 -3.79 -5.27 19.09
N THR A 51 -2.81 -4.88 19.87
CA THR A 51 -1.74 -3.95 19.45
C THR A 51 -0.36 -4.60 19.39
N LYS A 52 -0.30 -5.91 19.70
CA LYS A 52 0.91 -6.74 19.69
C LYS A 52 0.58 -8.19 19.37
N PRO A 53 1.51 -8.94 18.78
CA PRO A 53 1.32 -10.36 18.47
C PRO A 53 0.99 -11.23 19.68
N ASP A 54 1.65 -11.00 20.82
CA ASP A 54 1.40 -11.74 22.08
C ASP A 54 -0.04 -11.59 22.57
N GLN A 55 -0.65 -10.43 22.40
CA GLN A 55 -2.05 -10.20 22.73
C GLN A 55 -2.99 -10.96 21.80
N ALA A 56 -2.68 -11.02 20.49
CA ALA A 56 -3.44 -11.83 19.55
C ALA A 56 -3.37 -13.32 19.94
N ILE A 57 -2.19 -13.83 20.21
CA ILE A 57 -1.98 -15.23 20.65
C ILE A 57 -2.75 -15.50 21.95
N ALA A 58 -2.62 -14.63 22.95
CA ALA A 58 -3.22 -14.87 24.26
C ALA A 58 -4.75 -14.74 24.27
N ARG A 59 -5.30 -13.83 23.45
CA ARG A 59 -6.74 -13.50 23.49
C ARG A 59 -7.56 -14.19 22.40
N LEU A 60 -7.00 -14.41 21.19
CA LEU A 60 -7.69 -15.12 20.11
C LEU A 60 -7.38 -16.62 20.10
N GLY A 61 -6.15 -17.01 20.46
CA GLY A 61 -5.73 -18.41 20.48
C GLY A 61 -6.67 -19.36 21.25
N PRO A 62 -7.17 -19.00 22.45
CA PRO A 62 -8.08 -19.87 23.21
C PRO A 62 -9.53 -19.92 22.68
N ILE A 63 -9.91 -19.08 21.70
CA ILE A 63 -11.29 -18.98 21.20
C ILE A 63 -11.56 -20.04 20.14
N ASP A 64 -12.53 -20.91 20.39
CA ASP A 64 -13.01 -21.91 19.42
C ASP A 64 -14.31 -21.47 18.71
N ASP A 65 -14.98 -20.42 19.21
CA ASP A 65 -16.12 -19.83 18.55
C ASP A 65 -15.71 -19.18 17.21
N PRO A 66 -16.63 -19.00 16.24
CA PRO A 66 -16.42 -18.14 15.08
C PRO A 66 -16.01 -16.73 15.49
N MET A 67 -15.10 -16.11 14.73
CA MET A 67 -14.52 -14.81 15.05
C MET A 67 -14.77 -13.77 13.96
N VAL A 68 -15.02 -12.54 14.36
CA VAL A 68 -15.09 -11.37 13.45
C VAL A 68 -14.11 -10.29 13.90
N GLY A 69 -13.16 -9.94 13.03
CA GLY A 69 -12.31 -8.77 13.20
C GLY A 69 -12.99 -7.52 12.62
N VAL A 70 -13.12 -6.46 13.42
CA VAL A 70 -13.67 -5.16 13.00
C VAL A 70 -12.52 -4.21 12.70
N PHE A 71 -12.38 -3.84 11.44
CA PHE A 71 -11.30 -2.98 10.94
C PHE A 71 -11.82 -1.55 10.74
N VAL A 72 -11.23 -0.60 11.45
CA VAL A 72 -11.64 0.82 11.39
C VAL A 72 -10.49 1.78 11.11
N HIS A 73 -9.25 1.31 11.24
CA HIS A 73 -8.04 2.07 10.94
C HIS A 73 -6.92 1.11 10.53
N TRP A 74 -5.69 1.61 10.34
CA TRP A 74 -4.53 0.75 10.08
C TRP A 74 -4.32 -0.23 11.24
N ALA A 75 -4.12 -1.49 10.90
CA ALA A 75 -3.78 -2.54 11.84
C ALA A 75 -2.67 -3.44 11.29
N TYR A 76 -1.78 -3.88 12.15
CA TYR A 76 -0.72 -4.81 11.79
C TYR A 76 -1.29 -6.22 11.64
N ALA A 77 -1.04 -6.89 10.51
CA ALA A 77 -1.58 -8.23 10.27
C ALA A 77 -1.23 -9.26 11.36
N PRO A 78 -0.02 -9.29 11.96
CA PRO A 78 0.30 -10.18 13.08
C PRO A 78 -0.64 -10.04 14.28
N HIS A 79 -1.24 -8.86 14.48
CA HIS A 79 -2.22 -8.63 15.56
C HIS A 79 -3.56 -9.38 15.34
N THR A 80 -3.68 -10.08 14.24
CA THR A 80 -4.75 -11.05 13.95
C THR A 80 -4.15 -12.41 13.61
N VAL A 81 -3.24 -12.47 12.64
CA VAL A 81 -2.71 -13.69 12.05
C VAL A 81 -2.14 -14.63 13.13
N ASP A 82 -1.30 -14.10 14.03
CA ASP A 82 -0.61 -14.91 15.03
C ASP A 82 -1.56 -15.56 16.04
N GLY A 83 -2.74 -14.96 16.24
CA GLY A 83 -3.77 -15.53 17.11
C GLY A 83 -4.71 -16.54 16.44
N VAL A 84 -4.75 -16.58 15.10
CA VAL A 84 -5.72 -17.39 14.34
C VAL A 84 -5.09 -18.37 13.36
N VAL A 85 -3.79 -18.25 13.05
CA VAL A 85 -3.07 -19.22 12.22
C VAL A 85 -3.08 -20.60 12.87
N GLY A 86 -3.34 -21.64 12.07
CA GLY A 86 -3.46 -23.02 12.59
C GLY A 86 -4.81 -23.35 13.23
N LYS A 87 -5.81 -22.45 13.13
CA LYS A 87 -7.19 -22.70 13.59
C LYS A 87 -8.12 -22.87 12.37
N ASP A 88 -9.16 -23.69 12.54
CA ASP A 88 -10.15 -24.00 11.49
C ASP A 88 -11.50 -23.31 11.71
N ASN A 89 -11.71 -22.66 12.87
CA ASN A 89 -12.96 -21.96 13.14
C ASN A 89 -13.19 -20.81 12.15
N PRO A 90 -14.46 -20.53 11.76
CA PRO A 90 -14.78 -19.46 10.82
C PRO A 90 -14.22 -18.10 11.24
N LEU A 91 -13.59 -17.41 10.30
CA LEU A 91 -13.04 -16.06 10.48
C LEU A 91 -13.64 -15.11 9.45
N LEU A 92 -14.17 -13.99 9.91
CA LEU A 92 -14.66 -12.90 9.09
C LEU A 92 -13.84 -11.63 9.36
N LEU A 93 -13.46 -10.92 8.31
CA LEU A 93 -12.90 -9.59 8.36
C LEU A 93 -14.00 -8.62 7.91
N ALA A 94 -14.39 -7.70 8.78
CA ALA A 94 -15.48 -6.76 8.52
C ALA A 94 -15.00 -5.31 8.62
N SER A 95 -15.44 -4.45 7.70
CA SER A 95 -15.11 -3.02 7.72
C SER A 95 -16.25 -2.18 7.15
N ASN A 96 -16.42 -0.98 7.71
CA ASN A 96 -17.05 0.12 7.01
C ASN A 96 -15.97 0.90 6.28
N PHE A 97 -16.07 1.05 4.96
CA PHE A 97 -15.06 1.74 4.15
C PHE A 97 -15.49 3.13 3.66
N SER A 98 -16.66 3.59 4.11
CA SER A 98 -17.07 4.98 3.92
C SER A 98 -16.41 5.84 5.00
N GLY A 99 -15.58 6.77 4.61
CA GLY A 99 -15.17 7.80 5.53
C GLY A 99 -13.67 7.93 5.79
N THR A 100 -13.36 8.69 6.81
CA THR A 100 -12.07 9.33 7.02
C THR A 100 -10.94 8.39 7.41
N TRP A 101 -11.25 7.19 7.89
CA TRP A 101 -10.22 6.25 8.31
C TRP A 101 -10.29 4.93 7.56
N PRO A 102 -9.15 4.45 7.10
CA PRO A 102 -9.07 3.35 6.17
C PRO A 102 -9.11 1.99 6.87
N GLY A 103 -10.22 1.63 7.43
CA GLY A 103 -10.42 0.24 7.85
C GLY A 103 -10.20 -0.75 6.71
N LEU A 104 -10.48 -0.33 5.48
CA LEU A 104 -10.21 -1.07 4.26
C LEU A 104 -8.74 -1.47 4.09
N VAL A 105 -7.80 -0.53 4.29
CA VAL A 105 -6.36 -0.80 4.15
C VAL A 105 -5.93 -1.95 5.05
N ALA A 106 -6.35 -1.93 6.32
CA ALA A 106 -6.03 -2.98 7.27
C ALA A 106 -6.75 -4.30 6.98
N LEU A 107 -8.00 -4.26 6.51
CA LEU A 107 -8.76 -5.44 6.10
C LEU A 107 -8.07 -6.15 4.93
N LEU A 108 -7.68 -5.39 3.89
CA LEU A 108 -7.01 -5.93 2.71
C LEU A 108 -5.62 -6.49 3.07
N ASN A 109 -4.82 -5.77 3.88
CA ASN A 109 -3.54 -6.25 4.39
C ASN A 109 -3.68 -7.57 5.14
N THR A 110 -4.60 -7.61 6.12
CA THR A 110 -4.79 -8.79 6.96
C THR A 110 -5.32 -9.98 6.16
N GLY A 111 -6.28 -9.74 5.24
CA GLY A 111 -6.81 -10.78 4.37
C GLY A 111 -5.74 -11.40 3.46
N ALA A 112 -4.91 -10.57 2.85
CA ALA A 112 -3.79 -11.02 2.03
C ALA A 112 -2.71 -11.76 2.86
N SER A 113 -2.42 -11.28 4.06
CA SER A 113 -1.48 -11.94 4.98
C SER A 113 -1.97 -13.31 5.41
N LEU A 114 -3.26 -13.45 5.73
CA LEU A 114 -3.88 -14.75 6.04
C LEU A 114 -3.81 -15.70 4.85
N GLU A 115 -4.11 -15.24 3.64
CA GLU A 115 -4.01 -16.03 2.42
C GLU A 115 -2.57 -16.54 2.21
N SER A 116 -1.56 -15.69 2.39
CA SER A 116 -0.15 -16.06 2.20
C SER A 116 0.35 -17.13 3.17
N VAL A 117 -0.28 -17.27 4.34
CA VAL A 117 0.03 -18.31 5.33
C VAL A 117 -0.95 -19.49 5.30
N GLY A 118 -1.82 -19.55 4.27
CA GLY A 118 -2.75 -20.65 4.06
C GLY A 118 -4.00 -20.64 4.94
N ARG A 119 -4.28 -19.52 5.66
CA ARG A 119 -5.46 -19.38 6.51
C ARG A 119 -6.59 -18.64 5.78
N HIS A 120 -7.71 -19.31 5.55
CA HIS A 120 -8.87 -18.69 4.94
C HIS A 120 -9.57 -17.72 5.91
N ALA A 121 -9.97 -16.54 5.38
CA ALA A 121 -10.87 -15.60 6.04
C ALA A 121 -11.87 -15.04 5.01
N SER A 122 -13.14 -14.97 5.41
CA SER A 122 -14.17 -14.29 4.63
C SER A 122 -14.06 -12.77 4.81
N ARG A 123 -14.61 -12.00 3.88
CA ARG A 123 -14.64 -10.54 3.93
C ARG A 123 -16.07 -10.03 3.84
N ALA A 124 -16.44 -9.03 4.65
CA ALA A 124 -17.70 -8.31 4.54
C ALA A 124 -17.46 -6.82 4.72
N TRP A 125 -18.16 -6.01 3.96
CA TRP A 125 -17.98 -4.56 3.94
C TRP A 125 -19.31 -3.86 3.72
N THR A 126 -19.39 -2.61 4.19
CA THR A 126 -20.53 -1.73 3.97
C THR A 126 -20.06 -0.28 3.92
N ASP A 127 -20.76 0.57 3.24
CA ASP A 127 -20.62 2.03 3.29
C ASP A 127 -21.82 2.70 4.01
N ALA A 128 -22.78 1.89 4.44
CA ALA A 128 -23.98 2.37 5.09
C ALA A 128 -23.73 2.81 6.55
N PRO A 129 -24.33 3.91 7.00
CA PRO A 129 -24.28 4.33 8.41
C PRO A 129 -24.92 3.32 9.38
N ASP A 130 -25.96 2.62 8.92
CA ASP A 130 -26.64 1.55 9.66
C ASP A 130 -26.44 0.22 8.92
N TRP A 131 -25.53 -0.61 9.41
CA TRP A 131 -25.15 -1.88 8.78
C TRP A 131 -26.32 -2.85 8.65
N THR A 132 -27.32 -2.76 9.55
CA THR A 132 -28.49 -3.64 9.49
C THR A 132 -29.45 -3.30 8.35
N LYS A 133 -29.29 -2.14 7.70
CA LYS A 133 -30.07 -1.70 6.55
C LYS A 133 -29.39 -1.94 5.21
N ASP A 134 -28.12 -2.27 5.20
CA ASP A 134 -27.41 -2.69 4.00
C ASP A 134 -27.76 -4.15 3.69
N ALA A 135 -28.60 -4.34 2.67
CA ALA A 135 -29.08 -5.67 2.28
C ALA A 135 -27.93 -6.58 1.84
N ALA A 136 -26.95 -6.07 1.09
CA ALA A 136 -25.82 -6.83 0.59
C ALA A 136 -24.87 -7.24 1.73
N PHE A 137 -24.66 -6.35 2.69
CA PHE A 137 -23.89 -6.70 3.89
C PHE A 137 -24.59 -7.77 4.73
N MET A 138 -25.90 -7.60 4.95
CA MET A 138 -26.70 -8.57 5.73
C MET A 138 -26.76 -9.94 5.07
N GLU A 139 -26.86 -10.01 3.74
CA GLU A 139 -26.83 -11.27 2.98
C GLU A 139 -25.48 -11.97 3.15
N ARG A 140 -24.37 -11.28 2.95
CA ARG A 140 -23.01 -11.82 3.19
C ARG A 140 -22.82 -12.29 4.64
N LEU A 141 -23.30 -11.51 5.61
CA LEU A 141 -23.20 -11.87 7.01
C LEU A 141 -24.06 -13.10 7.36
N ASP A 142 -25.27 -13.24 6.77
CA ASP A 142 -26.14 -14.41 6.95
C ASP A 142 -25.52 -15.68 6.31
N GLU A 143 -24.95 -15.57 5.11
CA GLU A 143 -24.20 -16.66 4.47
C GLU A 143 -23.07 -17.13 5.38
N TRP A 144 -22.24 -16.19 5.87
CA TRP A 144 -21.15 -16.54 6.80
C TRP A 144 -21.67 -17.16 8.10
N CYS A 145 -22.74 -16.60 8.66
CA CYS A 145 -23.38 -17.15 9.85
C CYS A 145 -23.88 -18.58 9.64
N SER A 146 -24.33 -18.92 8.46
CA SER A 146 -24.92 -20.21 8.14
C SER A 146 -23.90 -21.25 7.75
N THR A 147 -22.93 -20.88 6.90
CA THR A 147 -21.97 -21.81 6.29
C THR A 147 -20.57 -21.76 6.92
N GLY A 148 -20.23 -20.66 7.61
CA GLY A 148 -18.88 -20.38 8.12
C GLY A 148 -17.96 -19.68 7.11
N GLN A 149 -18.41 -19.42 5.89
CA GLN A 149 -17.66 -18.75 4.82
C GLN A 149 -18.59 -17.94 3.92
N ILE A 150 -18.01 -16.97 3.19
CA ILE A 150 -18.67 -16.26 2.10
C ILE A 150 -18.00 -16.69 0.81
N VAL A 151 -18.82 -17.05 -0.18
CA VAL A 151 -18.35 -17.35 -1.54
C VAL A 151 -18.64 -16.15 -2.42
N HIS A 152 -17.61 -15.33 -2.67
CA HIS A 152 -17.74 -14.16 -3.52
C HIS A 152 -17.80 -14.55 -5.00
N ASP A 153 -18.57 -13.81 -5.77
CA ASP A 153 -18.59 -13.94 -7.22
C ASP A 153 -17.21 -13.62 -7.80
N ALA A 154 -16.68 -14.54 -8.60
CA ALA A 154 -15.39 -14.43 -9.24
C ALA A 154 -15.50 -14.25 -10.78
N SER A 155 -16.68 -13.90 -11.29
CA SER A 155 -16.93 -13.78 -12.73
C SER A 155 -16.11 -12.66 -13.40
N GLU A 156 -15.70 -11.65 -12.64
CA GLU A 156 -14.83 -10.57 -13.13
C GLU A 156 -13.32 -10.91 -13.04
N LEU A 157 -12.94 -12.08 -12.51
CA LEU A 157 -11.55 -12.52 -12.48
C LEU A 157 -11.22 -13.30 -13.74
N HIS A 158 -10.39 -12.73 -14.60
CA HIS A 158 -10.09 -13.31 -15.88
C HIS A 158 -8.65 -13.83 -15.98
N GLN A 159 -8.44 -14.76 -16.88
CA GLN A 159 -7.11 -15.13 -17.36
C GLN A 159 -6.73 -14.18 -18.50
N PRO A 160 -5.44 -13.80 -18.61
CA PRO A 160 -5.03 -12.94 -19.70
C PRO A 160 -5.25 -13.62 -21.07
N GLY A 161 -5.70 -12.82 -22.06
CA GLY A 161 -5.83 -13.24 -23.44
C GLY A 161 -4.49 -13.32 -24.18
N PRO A 162 -4.53 -13.64 -25.48
CA PRO A 162 -3.34 -13.62 -26.33
C PRO A 162 -2.72 -12.22 -26.41
N VAL A 163 -1.41 -12.16 -26.33
CA VAL A 163 -0.64 -10.91 -26.41
C VAL A 163 -0.11 -10.68 -27.82
N GLY A 164 -0.19 -9.42 -28.30
CA GLY A 164 0.31 -9.04 -29.61
C GLY A 164 1.84 -9.14 -29.74
N ALA A 165 2.35 -9.31 -30.97
CA ALA A 165 3.76 -9.55 -31.26
C ALA A 165 4.68 -8.38 -30.78
N ALA A 166 4.21 -7.14 -30.82
CA ALA A 166 4.99 -5.98 -30.37
C ALA A 166 5.23 -6.01 -28.86
N ALA A 167 4.17 -6.24 -28.06
CA ALA A 167 4.29 -6.37 -26.62
C ALA A 167 5.13 -7.60 -26.22
N GLN A 168 4.98 -8.70 -26.97
CA GLN A 168 5.82 -9.89 -26.79
C GLN A 168 7.30 -9.59 -27.00
N ALA A 169 7.67 -8.82 -28.04
CA ALA A 169 9.08 -8.46 -28.31
C ALA A 169 9.67 -7.57 -27.21
N ILE A 170 8.90 -6.62 -26.66
CA ILE A 170 9.31 -5.80 -25.51
C ILE A 170 9.54 -6.69 -24.27
N ALA A 171 8.60 -7.56 -23.98
CA ALA A 171 8.71 -8.50 -22.85
C ALA A 171 9.90 -9.46 -22.99
N ASP A 172 10.22 -9.91 -24.22
CA ASP A 172 11.41 -10.72 -24.50
C ASP A 172 12.69 -9.96 -24.17
N GLY A 173 12.81 -8.72 -24.63
CA GLY A 173 13.96 -7.87 -24.37
C GLY A 173 14.17 -7.61 -22.89
N VAL A 174 13.11 -7.27 -22.15
CA VAL A 174 13.17 -7.02 -20.69
C VAL A 174 13.52 -8.30 -19.92
N ALA A 175 12.87 -9.43 -20.24
CA ALA A 175 13.18 -10.72 -19.61
C ALA A 175 14.61 -11.16 -19.84
N GLU A 176 15.14 -10.97 -21.07
CA GLU A 176 16.53 -11.29 -21.41
C GLU A 176 17.50 -10.39 -20.64
N ALA A 177 17.21 -9.09 -20.51
CA ALA A 177 18.04 -8.18 -19.72
C ALA A 177 18.09 -8.61 -18.25
N ILE A 178 16.96 -9.01 -17.66
CA ILE A 178 16.86 -9.52 -16.29
C ILE A 178 17.65 -10.85 -16.12
N ARG A 179 17.62 -11.72 -17.11
CA ARG A 179 18.39 -12.98 -17.07
C ARG A 179 19.90 -12.75 -17.14
N ARG A 180 20.34 -11.78 -17.95
CA ARG A 180 21.77 -11.43 -18.09
C ARG A 180 22.32 -10.78 -16.85
N ARG A 181 21.57 -9.85 -16.28
CA ARG A 181 21.89 -9.18 -15.03
C ARG A 181 20.67 -9.13 -14.15
N ARG A 182 20.68 -9.87 -13.04
CA ARG A 182 19.59 -9.85 -12.07
C ARG A 182 19.33 -8.44 -11.57
N VAL A 183 18.07 -8.15 -11.29
CA VAL A 183 17.68 -6.94 -10.56
C VAL A 183 18.18 -7.09 -9.13
N LEU A 184 18.98 -6.17 -8.65
CA LEU A 184 19.40 -6.13 -7.25
C LEU A 184 18.54 -5.15 -6.47
N ALA A 185 17.73 -5.67 -5.58
CA ALA A 185 16.95 -4.89 -4.63
C ALA A 185 17.72 -4.72 -3.32
N LEU A 186 18.09 -3.50 -2.99
CA LEU A 186 18.58 -3.16 -1.65
C LEU A 186 17.39 -3.04 -0.71
N MET A 187 17.40 -3.80 0.39
CA MET A 187 16.35 -3.77 1.40
C MET A 187 16.92 -3.15 2.68
N LEU A 188 16.54 -1.90 2.97
CA LEU A 188 16.88 -1.24 4.23
C LEU A 188 15.90 -1.67 5.33
N GLY A 189 16.32 -2.66 6.10
CA GLY A 189 15.48 -3.36 7.06
C GLY A 189 14.71 -4.51 6.42
N ASP A 190 13.56 -4.83 7.00
CA ASP A 190 12.65 -5.87 6.53
C ASP A 190 11.28 -5.27 6.24
N THR A 191 10.32 -6.07 5.76
CA THR A 191 8.94 -5.60 5.53
C THR A 191 8.38 -4.94 6.79
N SER A 192 7.87 -3.74 6.62
CA SER A 192 7.41 -2.89 7.70
C SER A 192 5.95 -3.18 8.08
N MET A 193 5.52 -2.62 9.22
CA MET A 193 4.12 -2.51 9.64
C MET A 193 3.34 -3.83 9.64
N GLY A 194 4.04 -4.97 9.78
CA GLY A 194 3.41 -6.27 9.87
C GLY A 194 2.74 -6.76 8.60
N MET A 195 3.19 -6.29 7.44
CA MET A 195 2.67 -6.75 6.14
C MET A 195 3.29 -8.08 5.74
N ILE A 196 2.81 -9.18 6.28
CA ILE A 196 3.28 -10.54 5.95
C ILE A 196 3.17 -10.79 4.43
N ASN A 197 2.11 -10.28 3.80
CA ASN A 197 1.87 -10.36 2.35
C ASN A 197 2.85 -9.53 1.49
N GLY A 198 3.65 -8.68 2.09
CA GLY A 198 4.66 -7.86 1.41
C GLY A 198 6.06 -8.48 1.39
N TYR A 199 6.26 -9.63 2.02
CA TYR A 199 7.55 -10.31 2.08
C TYR A 199 7.57 -11.60 1.28
N PHE A 200 8.47 -11.71 0.31
CA PHE A 200 8.64 -12.90 -0.53
C PHE A 200 9.93 -13.68 -0.20
N GLY A 201 10.99 -12.95 0.06
CA GLY A 201 12.31 -13.50 0.29
C GLY A 201 12.97 -14.12 -0.95
N PRO A 202 14.24 -14.55 -0.83
CA PRO A 202 15.03 -15.01 -1.96
C PRO A 202 14.46 -16.23 -2.66
N ARG A 203 13.70 -17.08 -1.95
CA ARG A 203 13.10 -18.29 -2.52
C ARG A 203 12.13 -17.98 -3.67
N LEU A 204 11.38 -16.87 -3.57
CA LEU A 204 10.41 -16.45 -4.59
C LEU A 204 10.99 -15.40 -5.54
N LEU A 205 11.95 -14.59 -5.08
CA LEU A 205 12.58 -13.53 -5.88
C LEU A 205 13.58 -14.08 -6.89
N TYR A 206 14.45 -15.03 -6.52
CA TYR A 206 15.47 -15.54 -7.43
C TYR A 206 14.92 -16.18 -8.70
N PRO A 207 13.84 -16.99 -8.68
CA PRO A 207 13.29 -17.55 -9.90
C PRO A 207 12.83 -16.51 -10.92
N ILE A 208 12.33 -15.36 -10.46
CA ILE A 208 11.86 -14.26 -11.32
C ILE A 208 12.99 -13.28 -11.71
N GLY A 209 14.23 -13.56 -11.34
CA GLY A 209 15.40 -12.78 -11.72
C GLY A 209 15.72 -11.60 -10.81
N PHE A 210 15.09 -11.51 -9.64
CA PHE A 210 15.45 -10.55 -8.59
C PHE A 210 16.41 -11.17 -7.58
N ALA A 211 17.34 -10.36 -7.08
CA ALA A 211 18.17 -10.65 -5.92
C ALA A 211 17.88 -9.61 -4.85
N GLU A 212 17.76 -10.02 -3.60
CA GLU A 212 17.68 -9.08 -2.48
C GLU A 212 18.98 -9.05 -1.70
N HIS A 213 19.36 -7.86 -1.27
CA HIS A 213 20.41 -7.66 -0.29
C HIS A 213 19.86 -6.85 0.88
N LYS A 214 19.78 -7.49 2.05
CA LYS A 214 19.25 -6.85 3.27
C LYS A 214 20.38 -6.16 4.03
N VAL A 215 20.14 -4.92 4.38
CA VAL A 215 21.03 -4.09 5.19
C VAL A 215 20.23 -3.59 6.40
N ASP A 216 20.82 -3.71 7.57
CA ASP A 216 20.20 -3.15 8.78
C ASP A 216 20.12 -1.62 8.67
N GLN A 217 19.01 -1.05 9.14
CA GLN A 217 18.81 0.39 9.10
C GLN A 217 19.83 1.19 9.92
N ALA A 218 20.54 0.54 10.84
CA ALA A 218 21.68 1.16 11.55
C ALA A 218 22.79 1.63 10.60
N TRP A 219 22.98 0.98 9.45
CA TRP A 219 23.91 1.43 8.41
C TRP A 219 23.53 2.79 7.84
N LEU A 220 22.24 3.03 7.65
CA LEU A 220 21.75 4.35 7.22
C LEU A 220 22.06 5.42 8.27
N VAL A 221 21.80 5.13 9.54
CA VAL A 221 22.12 6.04 10.65
C VAL A 221 23.62 6.36 10.72
N ASP A 222 24.47 5.37 10.48
CA ASP A 222 25.91 5.58 10.45
C ASP A 222 26.36 6.37 9.22
N ARG A 223 25.86 6.02 8.04
CA ARG A 223 26.17 6.70 6.79
C ARG A 223 25.76 8.18 6.81
N GLU A 224 24.58 8.50 7.38
CA GLU A 224 24.10 9.87 7.50
C GLU A 224 25.09 10.80 8.20
N ARG A 225 25.83 10.31 9.19
CA ARG A 225 26.87 11.06 9.92
C ARG A 225 28.04 11.50 9.02
N SER A 226 28.29 10.80 7.94
CA SER A 226 29.39 11.09 7.00
C SER A 226 28.98 12.04 5.87
N ILE A 227 27.69 12.37 5.73
CA ILE A 227 27.22 13.25 4.66
C ILE A 227 27.70 14.69 4.89
N ALA A 228 28.43 15.22 3.92
CA ALA A 228 28.97 16.57 4.00
C ALA A 228 27.83 17.62 4.03
N PRO A 229 27.89 18.61 4.93
CA PRO A 229 26.87 19.67 4.99
C PRO A 229 26.65 20.41 3.65
N SER A 230 27.69 20.60 2.86
CA SER A 230 27.60 21.23 1.54
C SER A 230 26.75 20.45 0.54
N ARG A 231 26.77 19.10 0.59
CA ARG A 231 25.86 18.27 -0.23
C ARG A 231 24.40 18.47 0.18
N VAL A 232 24.13 18.57 1.48
CA VAL A 232 22.78 18.83 2.02
C VAL A 232 22.27 20.17 1.56
N GLU A 233 23.08 21.23 1.64
CA GLU A 233 22.70 22.56 1.19
C GLU A 233 22.47 22.60 -0.35
N ALA A 234 23.28 21.90 -1.12
CA ALA A 234 23.08 21.77 -2.57
C ALA A 234 21.78 21.03 -2.91
N ALA A 235 21.48 19.94 -2.21
CA ALA A 235 20.23 19.20 -2.39
C ALA A 235 19.02 20.03 -1.97
N PHE A 236 19.14 20.81 -0.90
CA PHE A 236 18.08 21.72 -0.44
C PHE A 236 17.79 22.83 -1.44
N ALA A 237 18.84 23.48 -1.96
CA ALA A 237 18.71 24.47 -3.03
C ALA A 237 18.06 23.87 -4.29
N PHE A 238 18.46 22.66 -4.67
CA PHE A 238 17.89 21.95 -5.82
C PHE A 238 16.38 21.76 -5.70
N VAL A 239 15.89 21.21 -4.60
CA VAL A 239 14.45 20.94 -4.47
C VAL A 239 13.60 22.21 -4.45
N GLN A 240 14.15 23.33 -3.92
CA GLN A 240 13.50 24.65 -3.99
C GLN A 240 13.49 25.19 -5.42
N GLU A 241 14.62 25.16 -6.12
CA GLU A 241 14.74 25.60 -7.52
C GLU A 241 13.84 24.81 -8.46
N LYS A 242 13.70 23.50 -8.22
CA LYS A 242 12.87 22.61 -9.04
C LYS A 242 11.38 22.74 -8.79
N GLY A 243 10.93 23.47 -7.78
CA GLY A 243 9.53 23.89 -7.62
C GLY A 243 8.76 23.20 -6.50
N VAL A 244 9.42 22.53 -5.56
CA VAL A 244 8.73 21.98 -4.37
C VAL A 244 8.15 23.11 -3.53
N THR A 245 6.87 23.03 -3.19
CA THR A 245 6.18 23.92 -2.27
C THR A 245 6.22 23.35 -0.85
N PHE A 246 6.92 24.04 0.04
CA PHE A 246 7.03 23.62 1.44
C PHE A 246 6.03 24.37 2.31
N HIS A 247 5.35 23.66 3.20
CA HIS A 247 4.37 24.17 4.15
C HIS A 247 4.99 24.23 5.57
N TRP A 248 6.10 24.97 5.70
CA TRP A 248 6.79 25.14 6.97
C TRP A 248 6.04 26.08 7.91
N GLY A 249 6.03 25.73 9.21
CA GLY A 249 5.51 26.59 10.28
C GLY A 249 3.99 26.80 10.23
N GLU A 250 3.24 25.93 9.54
CA GLU A 250 1.77 25.98 9.56
C GLU A 250 1.25 25.70 10.99
N PRO A 251 0.06 26.21 11.34
CA PRO A 251 -0.59 25.85 12.60
C PRO A 251 -0.66 24.34 12.80
N ASP A 252 -0.38 23.87 14.01
CA ASP A 252 -0.28 22.45 14.38
C ASP A 252 0.89 21.67 13.72
N ALA A 253 1.80 22.40 13.06
CA ALA A 253 2.98 21.87 12.35
C ALA A 253 4.22 22.78 12.48
N GLU A 254 4.32 23.55 13.57
CA GLU A 254 5.39 24.54 13.80
C GLU A 254 6.78 23.89 13.91
N ASP A 255 6.85 22.61 14.24
CA ASP A 255 8.08 21.81 14.28
C ASP A 255 8.58 21.40 12.88
N PHE A 256 7.78 21.56 11.83
CA PHE A 256 8.23 21.36 10.45
C PHE A 256 8.94 22.61 9.93
N THR A 257 10.23 22.50 9.76
CA THR A 257 11.12 23.61 9.45
C THR A 257 12.05 23.29 8.27
N PRO A 258 12.75 24.27 7.68
CA PRO A 258 13.82 24.00 6.70
C PRO A 258 14.87 23.02 7.21
N GLU A 259 15.22 23.03 8.49
CA GLU A 259 16.17 22.12 9.12
C GLU A 259 15.65 20.69 9.15
N ALA A 260 14.34 20.49 9.40
CA ALA A 260 13.71 19.17 9.31
C ALA A 260 13.78 18.61 7.88
N THR A 261 13.57 19.47 6.86
CA THR A 261 13.74 19.09 5.45
C THR A 261 15.20 18.76 5.13
N LYS A 262 16.16 19.55 5.62
CA LYS A 262 17.60 19.26 5.44
C LYS A 262 18.01 17.94 6.11
N ALA A 263 17.41 17.61 7.25
CA ALA A 263 17.65 16.29 7.89
C ALA A 263 17.13 15.14 6.99
N GLN A 264 15.96 15.29 6.37
CA GLN A 264 15.49 14.31 5.37
C GLN A 264 16.42 14.22 4.15
N LEU A 265 16.90 15.36 3.65
CA LEU A 265 17.83 15.36 2.51
C LEU A 265 19.18 14.75 2.85
N ARG A 266 19.66 14.87 4.09
CA ARG A 266 20.84 14.15 4.56
C ARG A 266 20.61 12.65 4.52
N MET A 267 19.46 12.19 5.00
CA MET A 267 19.07 10.79 4.93
C MET A 267 18.94 10.28 3.48
N TYR A 268 18.34 11.08 2.59
CA TYR A 268 18.27 10.82 1.15
C TYR A 268 19.66 10.60 0.53
N LEU A 269 20.61 11.50 0.80
CA LEU A 269 21.98 11.41 0.30
C LEU A 269 22.73 10.17 0.84
N ALA A 270 22.49 9.81 2.10
CA ALA A 270 23.02 8.58 2.68
C ALA A 270 22.48 7.34 1.98
N VAL A 271 21.20 7.35 1.60
CA VAL A 271 20.60 6.25 0.80
C VAL A 271 21.20 6.19 -0.60
N LEU A 272 21.47 7.32 -1.26
CA LEU A 272 22.14 7.33 -2.55
C LEU A 272 23.53 6.71 -2.47
N ASP A 273 24.30 7.04 -1.43
CA ASP A 273 25.63 6.47 -1.22
C ASP A 273 25.56 4.95 -0.99
N LEU A 274 24.53 4.45 -0.29
CA LEU A 274 24.31 3.00 -0.12
C LEU A 274 23.90 2.33 -1.43
N LEU A 275 22.98 2.94 -2.20
CA LEU A 275 22.59 2.42 -3.51
C LEU A 275 23.80 2.29 -4.46
N ASP A 276 24.70 3.29 -4.46
CA ASP A 276 25.91 3.27 -5.25
C ASP A 276 26.92 2.23 -4.74
N GLU A 277 27.15 2.14 -3.44
CA GLU A 277 28.04 1.15 -2.83
C GLU A 277 27.64 -0.29 -3.19
N PHE A 278 26.34 -0.59 -3.14
CA PHE A 278 25.82 -1.92 -3.48
C PHE A 278 25.51 -2.10 -4.96
N GLN A 279 25.58 -1.06 -5.78
CA GLN A 279 25.16 -1.06 -7.19
C GLN A 279 23.73 -1.61 -7.36
N ALA A 280 22.83 -1.16 -6.48
CA ALA A 280 21.45 -1.62 -6.44
C ALA A 280 20.58 -0.95 -7.51
N ASP A 281 19.65 -1.71 -8.07
CA ASP A 281 18.73 -1.23 -9.12
C ASP A 281 17.49 -0.56 -8.52
N CYS A 282 17.04 -1.03 -7.35
CA CYS A 282 15.84 -0.55 -6.67
C CYS A 282 15.95 -0.70 -5.14
N LEU A 283 15.05 -0.08 -4.42
CA LEU A 283 15.07 0.03 -2.96
C LEU A 283 13.76 -0.40 -2.34
N GLY A 284 13.82 -1.22 -1.29
CA GLY A 284 12.76 -1.34 -0.31
C GLY A 284 13.19 -0.68 1.00
N TRP A 285 12.40 0.25 1.51
CA TRP A 285 12.77 1.00 2.71
C TRP A 285 11.77 0.77 3.84
N GLN A 286 12.19 0.07 4.87
CA GLN A 286 11.33 -0.23 6.03
C GLN A 286 10.90 1.03 6.76
N TYR A 287 11.82 1.88 7.17
CA TYR A 287 11.68 3.05 8.02
C TYR A 287 10.90 2.76 9.32
N GLN A 288 9.60 2.42 9.23
CA GLN A 288 8.71 2.16 10.36
C GLN A 288 9.27 1.08 11.29
N LEU A 289 9.06 1.27 12.60
CA LEU A 289 9.53 0.44 13.71
C LEU A 289 11.05 0.40 13.92
N GLY A 290 11.85 0.89 12.98
CA GLY A 290 13.31 0.99 13.14
C GLY A 290 13.74 2.43 13.38
N LEU A 291 13.43 3.32 12.44
CA LEU A 291 13.90 4.70 12.45
C LEU A 291 12.91 5.71 13.02
N LEU A 292 11.68 5.31 13.27
CA LEU A 292 10.53 6.17 13.62
C LEU A 292 10.82 7.23 14.71
N ASN A 293 11.63 6.87 15.71
CA ASN A 293 11.98 7.76 16.83
C ASN A 293 13.41 8.33 16.72
N LEU A 294 14.13 8.02 15.64
CA LEU A 294 15.54 8.37 15.46
C LEU A 294 15.75 9.38 14.35
N LEU A 295 15.06 9.21 13.24
CA LEU A 295 15.21 10.00 12.01
C LEU A 295 13.86 10.54 11.54
N PRO A 296 13.86 11.62 10.74
CA PRO A 296 12.64 12.13 10.12
C PRO A 296 12.02 11.08 9.16
N PRO A 297 10.72 11.23 8.80
CA PRO A 297 10.05 10.32 7.87
C PRO A 297 10.80 10.16 6.54
N SER A 298 10.82 8.95 5.99
CA SER A 298 11.46 8.64 4.71
C SER A 298 10.69 9.14 3.49
N ASP A 299 9.42 9.47 3.64
CA ASP A 299 8.48 9.72 2.54
C ASP A 299 8.95 10.77 1.53
N PHE A 300 9.50 11.90 1.99
CA PHE A 300 10.06 12.91 1.11
C PHE A 300 11.25 12.37 0.28
N CYS A 301 12.08 11.55 0.90
CA CYS A 301 13.22 10.91 0.24
C CYS A 301 12.77 9.88 -0.80
N GLU A 302 11.77 9.07 -0.46
CA GLU A 302 11.20 8.05 -1.36
C GLU A 302 10.54 8.70 -2.58
N GLY A 303 9.81 9.81 -2.38
CA GLY A 303 9.24 10.60 -3.47
C GLY A 303 10.31 11.16 -4.41
N LEU A 304 11.43 11.65 -3.87
CA LEU A 304 12.57 12.09 -4.68
C LEU A 304 13.18 10.92 -5.47
N LEU A 305 13.42 9.77 -4.84
CA LEU A 305 13.98 8.58 -5.51
C LEU A 305 13.09 8.10 -6.67
N ASN A 306 11.77 8.14 -6.49
CA ASN A 306 10.79 7.80 -7.51
C ASN A 306 10.56 8.91 -8.56
N SER A 307 11.38 9.98 -8.56
CA SER A 307 11.28 11.11 -9.48
C SER A 307 12.49 11.21 -10.40
N HIS A 308 12.31 11.74 -11.62
CA HIS A 308 13.40 12.03 -12.55
C HIS A 308 14.20 13.25 -12.08
N ALA A 309 13.52 14.35 -11.76
CA ALA A 309 14.14 15.52 -11.15
C ALA A 309 14.43 15.22 -9.67
N ARG A 310 15.68 14.93 -9.35
CA ARG A 310 16.12 14.68 -7.98
C ARG A 310 17.59 15.09 -7.79
N PRO A 311 18.00 15.50 -6.59
CA PRO A 311 19.39 15.81 -6.32
C PRO A 311 20.31 14.63 -6.69
N GLU A 312 21.40 14.88 -7.38
CA GLU A 312 22.40 13.89 -7.81
C GLU A 312 21.83 12.72 -8.67
N GLY A 313 20.64 12.93 -9.29
CA GLY A 313 19.87 11.83 -9.90
C GLY A 313 20.15 11.55 -11.38
N ASN A 314 20.82 12.42 -12.10
CA ASN A 314 21.16 12.28 -13.53
C ASN A 314 19.96 11.91 -14.43
N GLY A 315 18.72 12.29 -14.05
CA GLY A 315 17.48 12.01 -14.80
C GLY A 315 16.96 10.58 -14.69
N HIS A 316 17.52 9.74 -13.80
CA HIS A 316 17.08 8.36 -13.61
C HIS A 316 16.25 8.20 -12.34
N VAL A 317 15.12 7.47 -12.46
CA VAL A 317 14.29 7.03 -11.33
C VAL A 317 14.95 5.82 -10.65
N VAL A 318 15.00 5.83 -9.34
CA VAL A 318 15.28 4.65 -8.52
C VAL A 318 13.97 4.19 -7.90
N ILE A 319 13.40 3.12 -8.42
CA ILE A 319 12.18 2.54 -7.85
C ILE A 319 12.40 2.28 -6.36
N THR A 320 11.58 2.94 -5.57
CA THR A 320 11.60 2.81 -4.11
C THR A 320 10.22 2.38 -3.63
N SER A 321 10.17 1.21 -2.99
CA SER A 321 8.95 0.69 -2.40
C SER A 321 8.91 1.04 -0.92
N THR A 322 7.95 1.86 -0.55
CA THR A 322 7.63 2.23 0.82
C THR A 322 7.44 0.97 1.67
N GLU A 323 7.86 1.03 2.94
CA GLU A 323 7.65 -0.02 3.92
C GLU A 323 8.35 -1.36 3.57
N ALA A 324 9.34 -1.31 2.67
CA ALA A 324 10.07 -2.47 2.16
C ALA A 324 9.15 -3.56 1.56
N ASP A 325 8.03 -3.15 0.98
CA ASP A 325 7.04 -4.05 0.40
C ASP A 325 7.49 -4.63 -0.94
N GLN A 326 7.96 -5.87 -0.94
CA GLN A 326 8.41 -6.59 -2.14
C GLN A 326 7.26 -6.86 -3.11
N GLY A 327 6.03 -6.95 -2.61
CA GLY A 327 4.83 -7.14 -3.42
C GLY A 327 4.52 -5.97 -4.34
N ASN A 328 4.91 -4.75 -3.95
CA ASN A 328 4.86 -3.57 -4.82
C ASN A 328 6.19 -3.32 -5.55
N LEU A 329 7.34 -3.61 -4.92
CA LEU A 329 8.66 -3.41 -5.53
C LEU A 329 8.79 -4.16 -6.85
N VAL A 330 8.35 -5.42 -6.89
CA VAL A 330 8.44 -6.27 -8.10
C VAL A 330 7.67 -5.66 -9.27
N PRO A 331 6.34 -5.40 -9.20
CA PRO A 331 5.64 -4.81 -10.33
C PRO A 331 6.11 -3.39 -10.64
N MET A 332 6.51 -2.57 -9.68
CA MET A 332 7.05 -1.24 -9.93
C MET A 332 8.32 -1.30 -10.79
N GLU A 333 9.27 -2.16 -10.45
CA GLU A 333 10.52 -2.29 -11.21
C GLU A 333 10.28 -2.92 -12.60
N LEU A 334 9.38 -3.89 -12.72
CA LEU A 334 9.01 -4.48 -14.00
C LEU A 334 8.32 -3.45 -14.92
N MET A 335 7.37 -2.66 -14.40
CA MET A 335 6.71 -1.59 -15.14
C MET A 335 7.70 -0.52 -15.60
N LYS A 336 8.64 -0.10 -14.73
CA LYS A 336 9.71 0.84 -15.10
C LYS A 336 10.49 0.33 -16.30
N ARG A 337 10.95 -0.92 -16.26
CA ARG A 337 11.72 -1.52 -17.37
C ARG A 337 10.92 -1.62 -18.66
N VAL A 338 9.62 -1.91 -18.58
CA VAL A 338 8.71 -1.91 -19.72
C VAL A 338 8.57 -0.48 -20.28
N LEU A 339 8.34 0.51 -19.43
CA LEU A 339 8.26 1.93 -19.84
C LEU A 339 9.54 2.37 -20.56
N GLU A 340 10.70 2.10 -19.97
CA GLU A 340 12.02 2.43 -20.55
C GLU A 340 12.24 1.72 -21.90
N ALA A 341 11.84 0.46 -22.03
CA ALA A 341 11.90 -0.28 -23.29
C ALA A 341 10.96 0.26 -24.38
N LYS A 342 9.88 0.94 -23.97
CA LYS A 342 8.96 1.68 -24.86
C LYS A 342 9.44 3.10 -25.15
N GLY A 343 10.58 3.55 -24.58
CA GLY A 343 11.06 4.94 -24.69
C GLY A 343 10.20 5.94 -23.90
N LEU A 344 9.50 5.49 -22.87
CA LEU A 344 8.66 6.30 -22.00
C LEU A 344 9.36 6.55 -20.64
N PRO A 345 8.95 7.60 -19.90
CA PRO A 345 9.46 7.84 -18.56
C PRO A 345 9.23 6.64 -17.64
N GLY A 346 10.28 6.14 -17.01
CA GLY A 346 10.26 4.97 -16.12
C GLY A 346 9.67 5.26 -14.73
N ALA A 347 8.69 6.14 -14.64
CA ALA A 347 8.08 6.54 -13.37
C ALA A 347 6.89 5.64 -13.03
N VAL A 348 6.95 5.03 -11.86
CA VAL A 348 5.88 4.20 -11.32
C VAL A 348 5.58 4.65 -9.89
N MET A 349 4.30 4.78 -9.57
CA MET A 349 3.81 5.27 -8.29
C MET A 349 3.43 4.11 -7.37
N PHE A 350 3.64 4.32 -6.09
CA PHE A 350 3.21 3.45 -5.01
C PHE A 350 1.97 4.05 -4.33
N HIS A 351 0.88 3.30 -4.20
CA HIS A 351 -0.33 3.77 -3.54
C HIS A 351 -0.95 2.72 -2.62
N ASP A 352 -1.74 3.19 -1.64
CA ASP A 352 -2.74 2.42 -0.91
C ASP A 352 -4.10 2.52 -1.60
N VAL A 353 -4.85 1.42 -1.62
CA VAL A 353 -6.29 1.43 -1.91
C VAL A 353 -7.02 1.87 -0.63
N ARG A 354 -7.40 3.15 -0.57
CA ARG A 354 -7.82 3.78 0.68
C ARG A 354 -9.30 3.66 0.98
N TRP A 355 -10.11 4.10 0.06
CA TRP A 355 -11.58 4.05 0.07
C TRP A 355 -12.10 4.39 -1.31
N GLY A 356 -13.41 4.33 -1.53
CA GLY A 356 -14.00 4.68 -2.80
C GLY A 356 -15.42 5.24 -2.66
N ALA A 357 -15.90 5.92 -3.69
CA ALA A 357 -17.25 6.45 -3.75
C ALA A 357 -17.75 6.58 -5.20
N MET A 358 -19.06 6.65 -5.36
CA MET A 358 -19.69 6.99 -6.63
C MET A 358 -19.49 8.47 -6.96
N HIS A 359 -19.04 8.75 -8.16
CA HIS A 359 -18.95 10.09 -8.74
C HIS A 359 -19.40 10.04 -10.20
N GLU A 360 -20.42 10.83 -10.56
CA GLU A 360 -20.97 10.90 -11.92
C GLU A 360 -21.27 9.53 -12.56
N GLY A 361 -21.80 8.59 -11.78
CA GLY A 361 -22.17 7.26 -12.26
C GLY A 361 -21.05 6.25 -12.40
N ARG A 362 -19.82 6.61 -12.00
CA ARG A 362 -18.65 5.71 -11.92
C ARG A 362 -18.22 5.54 -10.46
N TRP A 363 -17.77 4.35 -10.12
CA TRP A 363 -17.06 4.13 -8.85
C TRP A 363 -15.62 4.55 -8.99
N LEU A 364 -15.18 5.48 -8.13
CA LEU A 364 -13.79 5.92 -8.09
C LEU A 364 -13.15 5.53 -6.76
N TRP A 365 -11.97 4.99 -6.82
CA TRP A 365 -11.12 4.73 -5.67
C TRP A 365 -10.26 5.95 -5.36
N VAL A 366 -10.10 6.24 -4.07
CA VAL A 366 -9.08 7.16 -3.60
C VAL A 366 -7.83 6.35 -3.31
N LEU A 367 -6.81 6.58 -4.11
CA LEU A 367 -5.50 5.99 -3.94
C LEU A 367 -4.58 7.01 -3.27
N LEU A 368 -4.03 6.67 -2.12
CA LEU A 368 -3.09 7.46 -1.36
C LEU A 368 -1.87 6.61 -1.01
N ASN A 369 -0.71 7.26 -0.88
CA ASN A 369 0.42 6.67 -0.17
C ASN A 369 0.54 7.32 1.22
N SER A 370 1.34 6.75 2.10
CA SER A 370 1.62 7.31 3.43
C SER A 370 2.48 8.59 3.43
N GLY A 371 2.65 9.24 2.29
CA GLY A 371 3.33 10.54 2.17
C GLY A 371 4.37 10.59 1.07
N SER A 372 4.50 9.59 0.21
CA SER A 372 5.43 9.58 -0.92
C SER A 372 4.74 9.19 -2.23
N CYS A 373 5.09 9.92 -3.31
CA CYS A 373 4.74 9.58 -4.68
C CYS A 373 5.69 10.30 -5.62
N GLY A 374 6.14 9.67 -6.71
CA GLY A 374 7.02 10.33 -7.68
C GLY A 374 6.37 11.56 -8.33
N ALA A 375 7.14 12.63 -8.59
CA ALA A 375 6.66 13.89 -9.12
C ALA A 375 5.92 13.77 -10.47
N TYR A 376 6.24 12.75 -11.27
CA TYR A 376 5.55 12.46 -12.53
C TYR A 376 4.05 12.20 -12.36
N ALA A 377 3.62 11.83 -11.17
CA ALA A 377 2.20 11.75 -10.86
C ALA A 377 1.50 13.10 -10.93
N PHE A 378 2.19 14.20 -10.60
CA PHE A 378 1.63 15.53 -10.43
C PHE A 378 1.83 16.44 -11.64
N ASN A 379 2.96 16.26 -12.35
CA ASN A 379 3.26 16.97 -13.58
C ASN A 379 4.06 16.08 -14.54
N ASP A 380 4.07 16.41 -15.84
CA ASP A 380 4.75 15.65 -16.89
C ASP A 380 6.10 16.22 -17.31
N ASP A 381 6.53 17.32 -16.71
CA ASP A 381 7.87 17.85 -16.89
C ASP A 381 8.87 17.07 -16.05
N LEU A 382 9.70 16.25 -16.70
CA LEU A 382 10.66 15.39 -16.03
C LEU A 382 11.80 16.13 -15.33
N ASP A 383 12.03 17.40 -15.67
CA ASP A 383 13.07 18.24 -15.09
C ASP A 383 12.56 19.10 -13.93
N ARG A 384 11.28 18.98 -13.56
CA ARG A 384 10.63 19.80 -12.55
C ARG A 384 9.97 18.98 -11.45
N LEU A 385 9.78 19.64 -10.30
CA LEU A 385 9.04 19.14 -9.14
C LEU A 385 7.79 20.00 -8.85
N ASP A 386 7.31 20.73 -9.86
CA ASP A 386 6.10 21.54 -9.72
C ASP A 386 4.90 20.63 -9.39
N GLY A 387 3.99 21.10 -8.55
CA GLY A 387 2.86 20.31 -8.04
C GLY A 387 3.21 19.41 -6.84
N VAL A 388 4.50 19.32 -6.48
CA VAL A 388 4.92 18.67 -5.24
C VAL A 388 4.74 19.62 -4.07
N HIS A 389 3.98 19.18 -3.07
CA HIS A 389 3.79 19.85 -1.80
C HIS A 389 4.39 19.02 -0.67
N SER A 390 5.14 19.65 0.22
CA SER A 390 5.68 19.00 1.40
C SER A 390 5.00 19.56 2.65
N TYR A 391 4.18 18.75 3.28
CA TYR A 391 3.48 19.02 4.54
C TYR A 391 4.15 18.26 5.67
N ARG A 392 3.99 18.73 6.90
CA ARG A 392 4.41 17.96 8.08
C ARG A 392 3.68 16.62 8.11
N GLN A 393 4.41 15.50 8.17
CA GLN A 393 3.80 14.18 8.40
C GLN A 393 3.03 14.18 9.73
N PRO A 394 1.83 13.57 9.80
CA PRO A 394 1.02 13.55 11.02
C PRO A 394 1.79 13.04 12.23
N SER A 395 1.93 13.87 13.27
CA SER A 395 2.78 13.60 14.45
C SER A 395 2.37 12.36 15.25
N GLY A 396 1.10 11.94 15.13
CA GLY A 396 0.63 10.70 15.76
C GLY A 396 1.19 9.43 15.13
N TYR A 397 1.63 9.51 13.88
CA TYR A 397 2.31 8.42 13.16
C TYR A 397 3.82 8.61 13.12
N PHE A 398 4.30 9.86 13.03
CA PHE A 398 5.70 10.22 12.81
C PHE A 398 6.13 11.27 13.86
N PRO A 399 6.66 10.84 15.01
CA PRO A 399 7.01 11.76 16.11
C PRO A 399 8.16 12.71 15.74
N VAL A 400 9.14 12.26 14.94
CA VAL A 400 10.23 13.14 14.47
C VAL A 400 9.72 14.01 13.32
N PRO A 401 9.95 15.34 13.36
CA PRO A 401 9.50 16.24 12.30
C PRO A 401 10.10 15.94 10.94
N GLY A 402 9.28 16.01 9.89
CA GLY A 402 9.69 15.87 8.51
C GLY A 402 8.50 15.99 7.58
N GLY A 403 8.77 16.23 6.30
CA GLY A 403 7.78 16.50 5.28
C GLY A 403 7.40 15.28 4.45
N THR A 404 6.26 15.41 3.78
CA THR A 404 5.75 14.49 2.77
C THR A 404 6.21 14.90 1.38
N PHE A 405 6.00 14.03 0.41
CA PHE A 405 6.14 14.31 -1.02
C PHE A 405 4.77 14.08 -1.68
N ALA A 406 3.90 15.07 -1.57
CA ALA A 406 2.48 14.98 -1.87
C ALA A 406 2.06 15.88 -3.03
N GLY A 407 0.90 15.61 -3.61
CA GLY A 407 0.30 16.37 -4.69
C GLY A 407 -0.99 15.72 -5.17
N VAL A 408 -1.58 16.27 -6.22
CA VAL A 408 -2.75 15.73 -6.91
C VAL A 408 -2.30 15.07 -8.21
N SER A 409 -2.65 13.81 -8.37
CA SER A 409 -2.30 13.04 -9.56
C SER A 409 -3.01 13.58 -10.80
N ARG A 410 -2.27 13.62 -11.92
CA ARG A 410 -2.77 14.03 -13.24
C ARG A 410 -3.83 13.03 -13.73
N PRO A 411 -4.82 13.47 -14.50
CA PRO A 411 -5.72 12.55 -15.19
C PRO A 411 -5.00 11.82 -16.32
N GLY A 412 -5.48 10.63 -16.64
CA GLY A 412 -5.01 9.85 -17.78
C GLY A 412 -5.11 8.34 -17.57
N PRO A 413 -4.90 7.57 -18.64
CA PRO A 413 -4.93 6.11 -18.58
C PRO A 413 -3.79 5.60 -17.70
N ILE A 414 -4.09 4.56 -16.92
CA ILE A 414 -3.14 3.89 -16.04
C ILE A 414 -3.16 2.38 -16.24
N THR A 415 -2.02 1.75 -16.01
CA THR A 415 -1.91 0.32 -15.73
C THR A 415 -1.55 0.17 -14.26
N TRP A 416 -2.23 -0.73 -13.55
CA TRP A 416 -1.97 -1.00 -12.15
C TRP A 416 -1.69 -2.47 -11.92
N ALA A 417 -0.85 -2.77 -10.95
CA ALA A 417 -0.47 -4.14 -10.62
C ALA A 417 -0.12 -4.32 -9.15
N ARG A 418 -0.27 -5.56 -8.68
CA ARG A 418 0.20 -6.03 -7.38
C ARG A 418 0.68 -7.46 -7.47
N THR A 419 1.87 -7.75 -6.96
CA THR A 419 2.34 -9.13 -6.79
C THR A 419 2.09 -9.60 -5.36
N TRP A 420 1.65 -10.85 -5.20
CA TRP A 420 1.33 -11.45 -3.91
C TRP A 420 1.59 -12.97 -3.92
N VAL A 421 1.57 -13.60 -2.75
CA VAL A 421 1.79 -15.04 -2.60
C VAL A 421 0.46 -15.72 -2.31
N ASP A 422 0.07 -16.69 -3.15
CA ASP A 422 -1.12 -17.48 -2.91
C ASP A 422 -0.89 -18.59 -1.86
N ARG A 423 -1.97 -19.20 -1.40
CA ARG A 423 -1.92 -20.28 -0.39
C ARG A 423 -1.10 -21.51 -0.79
N SER A 424 -0.79 -21.67 -2.07
CA SER A 424 0.11 -22.72 -2.57
C SER A 424 1.59 -22.31 -2.50
N GLY A 425 1.88 -21.07 -2.14
CA GLY A 425 3.21 -20.48 -2.07
C GLY A 425 3.74 -20.00 -3.42
N GLY A 426 2.87 -19.85 -4.45
CA GLY A 426 3.20 -19.34 -5.77
C GLY A 426 3.03 -17.83 -5.88
N LEU A 427 3.86 -17.17 -6.71
CA LEU A 427 3.69 -15.76 -7.03
C LEU A 427 2.54 -15.55 -8.02
N VAL A 428 1.68 -14.60 -7.69
CA VAL A 428 0.56 -14.14 -8.51
C VAL A 428 0.67 -12.64 -8.69
N MET A 429 0.38 -12.14 -9.88
CA MET A 429 0.24 -10.72 -10.16
C MET A 429 -1.22 -10.41 -10.49
N ASP A 430 -1.85 -9.59 -9.66
CA ASP A 430 -3.09 -8.91 -10.01
C ASP A 430 -2.75 -7.75 -10.94
N LEU A 431 -3.45 -7.62 -12.05
CA LEU A 431 -3.17 -6.67 -13.10
C LEU A 431 -4.47 -6.09 -13.65
N GLY A 432 -4.47 -4.79 -13.93
CA GLY A 432 -5.61 -4.12 -14.52
C GLY A 432 -5.25 -2.86 -15.30
N ARG A 433 -6.16 -2.48 -16.20
CA ARG A 433 -6.23 -1.15 -16.82
C ARG A 433 -7.15 -0.27 -15.99
N GLY A 434 -6.91 1.02 -16.01
CA GLY A 434 -7.75 2.00 -15.31
C GLY A 434 -7.50 3.41 -15.80
N GLU A 435 -8.04 4.37 -15.09
CA GLU A 435 -7.90 5.79 -15.38
C GLU A 435 -7.72 6.58 -14.10
N SER A 436 -6.72 7.45 -14.04
CA SER A 436 -6.65 8.54 -13.08
C SER A 436 -7.60 9.66 -13.52
N VAL A 437 -8.53 10.07 -12.66
CA VAL A 437 -9.64 10.97 -13.00
C VAL A 437 -9.46 12.32 -12.34
N ALA A 438 -9.64 13.41 -13.09
CA ALA A 438 -9.73 14.75 -12.53
C ALA A 438 -11.08 14.94 -11.85
N LEU A 439 -11.08 15.32 -10.59
CA LEU A 439 -12.29 15.69 -9.86
C LEU A 439 -12.46 17.23 -9.84
N PRO A 440 -13.70 17.75 -9.78
CA PRO A 440 -13.96 19.14 -9.43
C PRO A 440 -13.27 19.51 -8.11
N ASP A 441 -12.79 20.74 -7.99
CA ASP A 441 -11.96 21.18 -6.88
C ASP A 441 -12.61 20.97 -5.50
N ASP A 442 -13.90 21.25 -5.38
CA ASP A 442 -14.67 21.10 -4.15
C ASP A 442 -14.85 19.60 -3.76
N VAL A 443 -15.10 18.74 -4.74
CA VAL A 443 -15.20 17.28 -4.52
C VAL A 443 -13.84 16.72 -4.12
N ARG A 444 -12.78 17.09 -4.87
CA ARG A 444 -11.40 16.69 -4.58
C ARG A 444 -10.99 17.09 -3.17
N GLU A 445 -11.19 18.36 -2.79
CA GLU A 445 -10.84 18.84 -1.45
C GLU A 445 -11.63 18.13 -0.35
N ALA A 446 -12.92 17.87 -0.56
CA ALA A 446 -13.73 17.12 0.39
C ALA A 446 -13.22 15.69 0.58
N TRP A 447 -12.90 14.99 -0.52
CA TRP A 447 -12.40 13.62 -0.48
C TRP A 447 -10.99 13.55 0.12
N TRP A 448 -10.12 14.50 -0.23
CA TRP A 448 -8.76 14.54 0.29
C TRP A 448 -8.73 14.85 1.79
N ARG A 449 -9.49 15.84 2.25
CA ARG A 449 -9.62 16.17 3.69
C ARG A 449 -10.28 15.06 4.50
N GLY A 450 -11.19 14.31 3.89
CA GLY A 450 -11.83 13.15 4.48
C GLY A 450 -10.86 11.99 4.75
N THR A 451 -9.62 12.06 4.24
CA THR A 451 -8.56 11.07 4.47
C THR A 451 -7.37 11.71 5.22
N THR A 452 -6.28 11.99 4.52
CA THR A 452 -5.09 12.65 5.06
C THR A 452 -4.58 13.66 4.05
N ARG A 453 -4.86 14.95 4.29
CA ARG A 453 -4.56 16.06 3.35
C ARG A 453 -3.06 16.19 3.05
N GLN A 454 -2.21 15.69 3.93
CA GLN A 454 -0.76 15.72 3.79
C GLN A 454 -0.20 14.67 2.82
N TRP A 455 -1.03 13.70 2.37
CA TRP A 455 -0.58 12.59 1.54
C TRP A 455 -0.99 12.78 0.07
N PRO A 456 -0.25 12.18 -0.89
CA PRO A 456 -0.59 12.30 -2.30
C PRO A 456 -1.97 11.73 -2.61
N PHE A 457 -2.67 12.34 -3.56
CA PHE A 457 -4.05 12.01 -3.89
C PHE A 457 -4.21 11.61 -5.35
N MET A 458 -4.84 10.47 -5.58
CA MET A 458 -5.33 10.05 -6.90
C MET A 458 -6.77 9.57 -6.77
N ALA A 459 -7.68 10.11 -7.59
CA ALA A 459 -8.98 9.48 -7.83
C ALA A 459 -8.83 8.55 -9.03
N ALA A 460 -9.14 7.27 -8.89
CA ALA A 460 -8.89 6.28 -9.93
C ALA A 460 -10.12 5.39 -10.18
N ASP A 461 -10.49 5.26 -11.44
CA ASP A 461 -11.29 4.13 -11.91
C ASP A 461 -10.33 2.97 -12.19
N LEU A 462 -10.46 1.87 -11.47
CA LEU A 462 -9.61 0.69 -11.63
C LEU A 462 -10.11 -0.29 -12.69
N GLY A 463 -11.17 0.06 -13.42
CA GLY A 463 -11.73 -0.75 -14.52
C GLY A 463 -12.43 -2.03 -14.07
N CYS A 464 -12.78 -2.15 -12.78
CA CYS A 464 -13.50 -3.28 -12.22
C CYS A 464 -14.52 -2.80 -11.17
N SER A 465 -15.46 -3.66 -10.79
CA SER A 465 -16.43 -3.31 -9.76
C SER A 465 -15.76 -3.15 -8.39
N PRO A 466 -16.34 -2.33 -7.49
CA PRO A 466 -15.86 -2.25 -6.11
C PRO A 466 -15.91 -3.61 -5.41
N GLU A 467 -16.89 -4.46 -5.72
CA GLU A 467 -17.02 -5.82 -5.19
C GLU A 467 -15.80 -6.68 -5.56
N THR A 468 -15.28 -6.57 -6.78
CA THR A 468 -14.08 -7.31 -7.22
C THR A 468 -12.88 -6.98 -6.36
N ILE A 469 -12.62 -5.69 -6.11
CA ILE A 469 -11.52 -5.27 -5.22
C ILE A 469 -11.77 -5.75 -3.79
N MET A 470 -12.94 -5.50 -3.25
CA MET A 470 -13.26 -5.83 -1.86
C MET A 470 -13.22 -7.33 -1.60
N ALA A 471 -13.68 -8.15 -2.54
CA ALA A 471 -13.73 -9.60 -2.41
C ALA A 471 -12.41 -10.29 -2.70
N HIS A 472 -11.67 -9.82 -3.70
CA HIS A 472 -10.60 -10.61 -4.32
C HIS A 472 -9.21 -9.97 -4.28
N TYR A 473 -9.09 -8.65 -4.11
CA TYR A 473 -7.78 -8.01 -4.13
C TYR A 473 -6.95 -8.41 -2.92
N MET A 474 -5.70 -8.84 -3.15
CA MET A 474 -4.83 -9.43 -2.13
C MET A 474 -3.70 -8.50 -1.70
N SER A 475 -4.04 -7.22 -1.46
CA SER A 475 -3.14 -6.24 -0.86
C SER A 475 -3.89 -4.98 -0.44
N ASN A 476 -3.26 -4.20 0.44
CA ASN A 476 -3.56 -2.79 0.65
C ASN A 476 -2.86 -1.88 -0.37
N HIS A 477 -1.71 -2.31 -0.90
CA HIS A 477 -0.88 -1.52 -1.81
C HIS A 477 -1.10 -1.88 -3.28
N VAL A 478 -0.87 -0.91 -4.15
CA VAL A 478 -0.93 -1.04 -5.60
C VAL A 478 0.17 -0.22 -6.28
N ALA A 479 0.84 -0.82 -7.25
CA ALA A 479 1.76 -0.12 -8.16
C ALA A 479 0.97 0.46 -9.34
N VAL A 480 1.19 1.72 -9.69
CA VAL A 480 0.48 2.42 -10.76
C VAL A 480 1.46 3.08 -11.70
N ALA A 481 1.29 2.86 -13.00
CA ALA A 481 2.03 3.55 -14.06
C ALA A 481 1.06 4.24 -15.02
N TYR A 482 1.40 5.44 -15.49
CA TYR A 482 0.67 6.08 -16.58
C TYR A 482 0.93 5.37 -17.91
N GLY A 483 -0.13 5.18 -18.69
CA GLY A 483 -0.10 4.52 -19.98
C GLY A 483 -0.60 3.06 -19.95
N ASP A 484 -0.75 2.48 -21.14
CA ASP A 484 -1.12 1.08 -21.30
C ASP A 484 0.15 0.21 -21.41
N LEU A 485 0.39 -0.59 -20.38
CA LEU A 485 1.48 -1.55 -20.27
C LEU A 485 0.95 -2.98 -20.08
N PHE A 486 -0.36 -3.14 -20.18
CA PHE A 486 -1.03 -4.36 -19.77
C PHE A 486 -0.51 -5.59 -20.53
N ASP A 487 -0.47 -5.53 -21.86
CA ASP A 487 -0.03 -6.66 -22.69
C ASP A 487 1.44 -7.02 -22.45
N GLU A 488 2.31 -6.01 -22.33
CA GLU A 488 3.72 -6.22 -22.01
C GLU A 488 3.89 -6.85 -20.63
N MET A 489 3.12 -6.41 -19.64
CA MET A 489 3.17 -6.96 -18.28
C MET A 489 2.65 -8.40 -18.23
N VAL A 490 1.61 -8.74 -18.99
CA VAL A 490 1.13 -10.12 -19.16
C VAL A 490 2.23 -11.00 -19.74
N ALA A 491 2.82 -10.58 -20.87
CA ALA A 491 3.86 -11.35 -21.54
C ALA A 491 5.12 -11.51 -20.67
N LEU A 492 5.55 -10.43 -20.01
CA LEU A 492 6.73 -10.43 -19.15
C LEU A 492 6.53 -11.34 -17.93
N SER A 493 5.37 -11.25 -17.29
CA SER A 493 5.04 -12.10 -16.14
C SER A 493 5.08 -13.58 -16.47
N ALA A 494 4.51 -13.96 -17.62
CA ALA A 494 4.56 -15.34 -18.11
C ALA A 494 6.00 -15.84 -18.33
N LYS A 495 6.90 -14.98 -18.86
CA LYS A 495 8.32 -15.32 -19.06
C LYS A 495 9.12 -15.44 -17.78
N LEU A 496 8.70 -14.74 -16.74
CA LEU A 496 9.33 -14.78 -15.41
C LEU A 496 8.70 -15.85 -14.50
N GLY A 497 7.65 -16.55 -14.96
CA GLY A 497 6.97 -17.58 -14.18
C GLY A 497 6.03 -17.02 -13.12
N ILE A 498 5.55 -15.78 -13.27
CA ILE A 498 4.54 -15.16 -12.40
C ILE A 498 3.16 -15.39 -13.03
N ARG A 499 2.26 -16.02 -12.31
CA ARG A 499 0.88 -16.20 -12.74
C ARG A 499 0.13 -14.86 -12.71
N VAL A 500 -0.52 -14.49 -13.81
CA VAL A 500 -1.33 -13.25 -13.87
C VAL A 500 -2.79 -13.57 -13.63
N ARG A 501 -3.45 -12.70 -12.87
CA ARG A 501 -4.89 -12.63 -12.70
C ARG A 501 -5.35 -11.24 -13.10
N VAL A 502 -6.29 -11.17 -14.04
CA VAL A 502 -6.82 -9.91 -14.57
C VAL A 502 -8.07 -9.53 -13.78
N LEU A 503 -8.06 -8.34 -13.19
CA LEU A 503 -9.16 -7.82 -12.37
C LEU A 503 -9.95 -6.71 -13.07
N SER A 504 -9.42 -6.07 -14.09
CA SER A 504 -10.17 -5.07 -14.86
C SER A 504 -10.86 -5.70 -16.07
N ALA A 505 -12.06 -5.24 -16.39
CA ALA A 505 -12.64 -5.49 -17.69
C ALA A 505 -11.68 -4.98 -18.77
N THR A 506 -11.52 -5.74 -19.83
CA THR A 506 -10.58 -5.45 -20.93
C THR A 506 -10.96 -4.19 -21.70
#